data_32ff2f79af5236707ecaa3beed3ff5bc
#
_entry.id   32ff2f79af5236707ecaa3beed3ff5bc
#
_cell.length_a   1.000
_cell.length_b   1.000
_cell.length_c   1.000
_cell.angle_alpha   90.00
_cell.angle_beta   90.00
_cell.angle_gamma   90.00
#
_symmetry.space_group_name_H-M   'P 1'
#
loop_
_entity.id
_entity.type
_entity.pdbx_description
1 polymer ?
#
loop_
_entity_poly.entity_id
_entity_poly.type
_entity_poly.pdbx_seq_one_letter_code
_entity_poly.pdbx_strand_id
1 'polypeptide(L)'
;MNQSLRFDKKDRDLLVKINEVIDSGNVSSAEQETFRTSLHPHGIQNMVSTHEERMAMAEVNLLQRLNDGTGVEARLSALKTLHEEVLYSAQTPFRFNTSRVLIQLMKEIVRARGNEEEQLRLIHDFQKVAAGNPRIVRAFLSKFFLLEMPEEWNQKTMDDHVHDANTMGRKNSTYLVMDARVKGIRRLTVVYYNFVDSKVVYELYEAAHIMGISVRLGIKFKARFHDRYVEFLWTPKGFTDTKSVLDFLKEPETEALMQEGRAVEDWAREEVLQTLEAFNAKHAAEISKEWGIEVPLLSEKEFDDYVGMGQTTLIRLSEFVHSQLLPLVEAEAEKVKQELLCASAEDQGVLQERLKKLDELTSVVLY
;
A
#
# COMPACT_ATOMS: atom_id res chain seq x y z
N MET A 1 20.35 -28.43 16.97
CA MET A 1 21.11 -27.44 17.80
C MET A 1 20.14 -26.33 18.16
N ASN A 2 19.84 -26.14 19.45
CA ASN A 2 18.76 -25.26 19.91
C ASN A 2 18.97 -23.80 19.49
N GLN A 3 18.25 -23.33 18.47
CA GLN A 3 18.21 -21.94 18.02
C GLN A 3 17.55 -20.98 19.03
N SER A 4 16.87 -21.52 20.07
CA SER A 4 16.17 -20.76 21.10
C SER A 4 17.08 -19.92 22.02
N LEU A 5 18.40 -20.08 21.96
CA LEU A 5 19.38 -19.37 22.79
C LEU A 5 19.86 -18.02 22.20
N ARG A 6 19.40 -17.64 21.00
CA ARG A 6 19.86 -16.40 20.32
C ARG A 6 19.06 -15.16 20.66
N PHE A 7 17.83 -15.33 21.17
CA PHE A 7 16.91 -14.22 21.42
C PHE A 7 16.56 -14.15 22.90
N ASP A 8 16.55 -12.95 23.45
CA ASP A 8 16.24 -12.73 24.83
C ASP A 8 14.71 -12.65 25.10
N LYS A 9 14.35 -12.47 26.37
CA LYS A 9 12.95 -12.35 26.76
C LYS A 9 12.29 -11.10 26.17
N LYS A 10 13.04 -10.00 26.01
CA LYS A 10 12.51 -8.74 25.48
C LYS A 10 12.12 -8.89 24.00
N ASP A 11 12.94 -9.61 23.21
CA ASP A 11 12.63 -9.89 21.80
C ASP A 11 11.31 -10.64 21.67
N ARG A 12 11.10 -11.65 22.53
CA ARG A 12 9.88 -12.49 22.52
C ARG A 12 8.65 -11.73 23.02
N ASP A 13 8.78 -10.99 24.12
CA ASP A 13 7.69 -10.18 24.65
C ASP A 13 7.22 -9.14 23.63
N LEU A 14 8.16 -8.52 22.90
CA LEU A 14 7.84 -7.57 21.85
C LEU A 14 7.18 -8.24 20.64
N LEU A 15 7.63 -9.46 20.26
CA LEU A 15 7.00 -10.25 19.20
C LEU A 15 5.54 -10.56 19.51
N VAL A 16 5.25 -10.99 20.74
CA VAL A 16 3.89 -11.29 21.16
C VAL A 16 3.00 -10.05 21.01
N LYS A 17 3.44 -8.90 21.53
CA LYS A 17 2.68 -7.65 21.45
C LYS A 17 2.44 -7.20 19.99
N ILE A 18 3.45 -7.30 19.12
CA ILE A 18 3.31 -6.96 17.71
C ILE A 18 2.30 -7.89 17.03
N ASN A 19 2.41 -9.19 17.27
CA ASN A 19 1.51 -10.17 16.69
C ASN A 19 0.08 -10.05 17.21
N GLU A 20 -0.14 -9.68 18.48
CA GLU A 20 -1.46 -9.36 19.00
C GLU A 20 -2.11 -8.20 18.23
N VAL A 21 -1.36 -7.15 17.90
CA VAL A 21 -1.87 -6.03 17.09
C VAL A 21 -2.17 -6.48 15.66
N ILE A 22 -1.29 -7.29 15.05
CA ILE A 22 -1.52 -7.80 13.69
C ILE A 22 -2.77 -8.69 13.64
N ASP A 23 -2.98 -9.56 14.63
CA ASP A 23 -4.07 -10.54 14.65
C ASP A 23 -5.40 -9.91 15.09
N SER A 24 -5.38 -8.89 15.94
CA SER A 24 -6.60 -8.23 16.43
C SER A 24 -7.34 -7.45 15.33
N GLY A 25 -6.72 -7.25 14.17
CA GLY A 25 -7.34 -6.64 13.01
C GLY A 25 -8.24 -5.45 13.35
N ASN A 26 -7.70 -4.34 13.80
CA ASN A 26 -8.47 -3.10 14.07
C ASN A 26 -9.44 -3.09 15.26
N VAL A 27 -9.28 -3.87 16.29
CA VAL A 27 -10.10 -3.74 17.49
C VAL A 27 -9.40 -2.90 18.57
N SER A 28 -9.01 -1.69 18.23
CA SER A 28 -9.02 -0.65 19.24
C SER A 28 -10.22 0.24 18.93
N SER A 29 -11.32 0.03 19.61
CA SER A 29 -12.50 0.87 19.45
C SER A 29 -12.09 2.33 19.66
N ALA A 30 -12.56 3.22 18.77
CA ALA A 30 -12.36 4.66 18.90
C ALA A 30 -12.71 5.17 20.31
N GLU A 31 -13.62 4.49 20.99
CA GLU A 31 -14.03 4.74 22.38
C GLU A 31 -12.92 4.47 23.41
N GLN A 32 -12.14 3.39 23.27
CA GLN A 32 -11.01 3.12 24.17
C GLN A 32 -9.84 4.08 23.95
N GLU A 33 -9.62 4.50 22.70
CA GLU A 33 -8.57 5.46 22.35
C GLU A 33 -8.92 6.87 22.85
N THR A 34 -10.19 7.30 22.74
CA THR A 34 -10.69 8.57 23.24
C THR A 34 -10.59 8.65 24.78
N PHE A 35 -10.91 7.57 25.47
CA PHE A 35 -10.80 7.52 26.93
C PHE A 35 -9.35 7.57 27.40
N ARG A 36 -8.44 6.85 26.73
CA ARG A 36 -7.00 6.84 27.06
C ARG A 36 -6.33 8.19 26.81
N THR A 37 -6.64 8.83 25.71
CA THR A 37 -6.07 10.16 25.36
C THR A 37 -6.64 11.28 26.23
N SER A 38 -7.86 11.15 26.77
CA SER A 38 -8.43 12.15 27.68
C SER A 38 -7.81 12.14 29.08
N LEU A 39 -7.25 10.99 29.51
CA LEU A 39 -6.62 10.89 30.84
C LEU A 39 -5.12 11.25 30.81
N HIS A 40 -4.41 10.90 29.75
CA HIS A 40 -3.01 11.22 29.55
C HIS A 40 -2.68 11.12 28.04
N PRO A 41 -1.87 12.04 27.48
CA PRO A 41 -1.54 12.02 26.04
C PRO A 41 -1.06 10.66 25.52
N HIS A 42 -0.38 9.88 26.35
CA HIS A 42 0.17 8.57 26.00
C HIS A 42 -0.56 7.41 26.71
N GLY A 43 -1.56 7.67 27.54
CA GLY A 43 -2.22 6.67 28.40
C GLY A 43 -1.31 6.06 29.47
N ILE A 44 -1.88 5.41 30.48
CA ILE A 44 -1.14 4.80 31.60
C ILE A 44 -0.24 3.67 31.12
N GLN A 45 -0.72 2.87 30.18
CA GLN A 45 0.03 1.73 29.64
C GLN A 45 1.32 2.16 28.94
N ASN A 46 1.30 3.29 28.22
CA ASN A 46 2.47 3.85 27.56
C ASN A 46 3.49 4.45 28.53
N MET A 47 3.09 4.84 29.74
CA MET A 47 4.02 5.32 30.78
C MET A 47 4.90 4.20 31.35
N VAL A 48 4.43 2.95 31.29
CA VAL A 48 5.14 1.76 31.80
C VAL A 48 5.95 1.05 30.70
N SER A 49 5.63 1.32 29.44
CA SER A 49 6.30 0.72 28.29
C SER A 49 7.68 1.33 28.04
N THR A 50 8.61 0.52 27.58
CA THR A 50 9.93 1.03 27.16
C THR A 50 9.79 1.91 25.91
N HIS A 51 10.82 2.71 25.62
CA HIS A 51 10.84 3.58 24.46
C HIS A 51 10.75 2.76 23.15
N GLU A 52 11.46 1.65 23.08
CA GLU A 52 11.47 0.73 21.94
C GLU A 52 10.09 0.09 21.72
N GLU A 53 9.40 -0.28 22.81
CA GLU A 53 8.02 -0.80 22.71
C GLU A 53 7.05 0.25 22.17
N ARG A 54 7.13 1.51 22.64
CA ARG A 54 6.25 2.57 22.16
C ARG A 54 6.47 2.83 20.68
N MET A 55 7.73 2.90 20.22
CA MET A 55 8.03 3.04 18.80
C MET A 55 7.46 1.87 17.99
N ALA A 56 7.68 0.64 18.44
CA ALA A 56 7.18 -0.54 17.74
C ALA A 56 5.64 -0.55 17.67
N MET A 57 4.95 -0.20 18.77
CA MET A 57 3.48 -0.13 18.79
C MET A 57 2.96 0.99 17.87
N ALA A 58 3.58 2.16 17.85
CA ALA A 58 3.20 3.23 16.93
C ALA A 58 3.35 2.80 15.45
N GLU A 59 4.43 2.10 15.12
CA GLU A 59 4.71 1.65 13.75
C GLU A 59 3.75 0.53 13.30
N VAL A 60 3.54 -0.50 14.12
CA VAL A 60 2.64 -1.61 13.75
C VAL A 60 1.18 -1.16 13.68
N ASN A 61 0.74 -0.29 14.59
CA ASN A 61 -0.61 0.28 14.54
C ASN A 61 -0.83 1.12 13.28
N LEU A 62 0.16 1.94 12.88
CA LEU A 62 0.06 2.66 11.63
C LEU A 62 -0.05 1.70 10.44
N LEU A 63 0.83 0.71 10.34
CA LEU A 63 0.81 -0.23 9.22
C LEU A 63 -0.52 -0.98 9.11
N GLN A 64 -1.15 -1.32 10.24
CA GLN A 64 -2.48 -1.94 10.25
C GLN A 64 -3.58 -0.97 9.79
N ARG A 65 -3.49 0.31 10.18
CA ARG A 65 -4.49 1.33 9.78
C ARG A 65 -4.31 1.86 8.36
N LEU A 66 -3.20 1.55 7.70
CA LEU A 66 -2.99 1.91 6.29
C LEU A 66 -3.75 1.02 5.30
N ASN A 67 -4.52 0.04 5.78
CA ASN A 67 -5.41 -0.75 4.95
C ASN A 67 -6.59 0.10 4.45
N ASP A 68 -7.07 -0.20 3.23
CA ASP A 68 -8.07 0.61 2.53
C ASP A 68 -9.43 0.70 3.25
N GLY A 69 -9.79 -0.31 4.05
CA GLY A 69 -11.01 -0.31 4.87
C GLY A 69 -11.01 0.67 6.06
N THR A 70 -9.88 1.34 6.34
CA THR A 70 -9.74 2.25 7.47
C THR A 70 -10.09 3.69 7.07
N GLY A 71 -10.89 4.40 7.87
CA GLY A 71 -11.25 5.79 7.60
C GLY A 71 -10.04 6.74 7.63
N VAL A 72 -10.13 7.86 6.90
CA VAL A 72 -9.07 8.87 6.75
C VAL A 72 -8.58 9.37 8.11
N GLU A 73 -9.48 9.72 9.03
CA GLU A 73 -9.15 10.24 10.36
C GLU A 73 -8.33 9.23 11.18
N ALA A 74 -8.67 7.94 11.09
CA ALA A 74 -7.93 6.90 11.79
C ALA A 74 -6.50 6.74 11.24
N ARG A 75 -6.33 6.85 9.93
CA ARG A 75 -5.00 6.83 9.29
C ARG A 75 -4.16 8.04 9.68
N LEU A 76 -4.74 9.23 9.65
CA LEU A 76 -4.06 10.49 10.03
C LEU A 76 -3.70 10.50 11.51
N SER A 77 -4.60 10.02 12.39
CA SER A 77 -4.32 9.89 13.83
C SER A 77 -3.14 8.94 14.08
N ALA A 78 -3.11 7.78 13.42
CA ALA A 78 -2.01 6.84 13.54
C ALA A 78 -0.69 7.40 12.99
N LEU A 79 -0.75 8.16 11.87
CA LEU A 79 0.43 8.83 11.31
C LEU A 79 0.98 9.89 12.27
N LYS A 80 0.10 10.64 12.95
CA LYS A 80 0.50 11.62 13.97
C LYS A 80 1.18 10.94 15.15
N THR A 81 0.63 9.84 15.66
CA THR A 81 1.26 9.04 16.72
C THR A 81 2.63 8.53 16.30
N LEU A 82 2.77 8.02 15.08
CA LEU A 82 4.07 7.59 14.54
C LEU A 82 5.07 8.77 14.51
N HIS A 83 4.63 9.93 14.05
CA HIS A 83 5.47 11.12 13.99
C HIS A 83 5.97 11.51 15.38
N GLU A 84 5.09 11.51 16.37
CA GLU A 84 5.41 11.89 17.75
C GLU A 84 6.33 10.86 18.43
N GLU A 85 6.03 9.56 18.33
CA GLU A 85 6.76 8.50 19.04
C GLU A 85 8.06 8.09 18.34
N VAL A 86 8.12 8.11 17.03
CA VAL A 86 9.27 7.58 16.28
C VAL A 86 10.15 8.68 15.70
N LEU A 87 9.56 9.70 15.07
CA LEU A 87 10.33 10.74 14.40
C LEU A 87 10.81 11.85 15.35
N TYR A 88 10.03 12.16 16.37
CA TYR A 88 10.33 13.25 17.31
C TYR A 88 11.06 12.77 18.57
N SER A 89 10.74 11.57 19.05
CA SER A 89 11.26 11.06 20.33
C SER A 89 12.61 10.36 20.22
N ALA A 90 13.06 10.00 19.03
CA ALA A 90 14.40 9.41 18.85
C ALA A 90 15.49 10.39 19.27
N GLN A 91 15.93 10.27 20.52
CA GLN A 91 16.92 11.18 21.17
C GLN A 91 18.35 10.94 20.68
N THR A 92 18.55 10.51 19.45
CA THR A 92 19.88 10.23 18.93
C THR A 92 20.33 11.29 17.94
N PRO A 93 21.64 11.55 17.81
CA PRO A 93 22.15 12.48 16.79
C PRO A 93 21.84 12.04 15.35
N PHE A 94 21.36 10.80 15.17
CA PHE A 94 21.05 10.19 13.88
C PHE A 94 19.57 9.81 13.73
N ARG A 95 18.70 10.59 14.37
CA ARG A 95 17.28 10.29 14.56
C ARG A 95 16.49 10.08 13.29
N PHE A 96 16.69 10.90 12.25
CA PHE A 96 15.94 10.77 11.00
C PHE A 96 16.27 9.50 10.24
N ASN A 97 17.54 9.13 10.19
CA ASN A 97 17.97 7.88 9.57
C ASN A 97 17.57 6.67 10.40
N THR A 98 17.64 6.77 11.73
CA THR A 98 17.18 5.73 12.67
C THR A 98 15.69 5.44 12.46
N SER A 99 14.83 6.44 12.48
CA SER A 99 13.38 6.27 12.30
C SER A 99 13.01 5.66 10.94
N ARG A 100 13.70 6.04 9.88
CA ARG A 100 13.48 5.47 8.53
C ARG A 100 13.79 3.97 8.48
N VAL A 101 14.88 3.57 9.15
CA VAL A 101 15.27 2.16 9.25
C VAL A 101 14.29 1.38 10.11
N LEU A 102 13.82 1.94 11.24
CA LEU A 102 12.84 1.30 12.11
C LEU A 102 11.54 1.02 11.38
N ILE A 103 10.98 2.01 10.68
CA ILE A 103 9.76 1.82 9.87
C ILE A 103 9.96 0.73 8.81
N GLN A 104 11.12 0.68 8.16
CA GLN A 104 11.39 -0.37 7.17
C GLN A 104 11.50 -1.75 7.82
N LEU A 105 12.16 -1.85 8.98
CA LEU A 105 12.23 -3.10 9.75
C LEU A 105 10.84 -3.58 10.18
N MET A 106 9.97 -2.67 10.65
CA MET A 106 8.60 -3.02 11.01
C MET A 106 7.80 -3.56 9.83
N LYS A 107 7.96 -2.97 8.62
CA LYS A 107 7.36 -3.52 7.39
C LYS A 107 7.81 -4.96 7.12
N GLU A 108 9.09 -5.26 7.32
CA GLU A 108 9.61 -6.63 7.14
C GLU A 108 9.10 -7.57 8.26
N ILE A 109 8.97 -7.12 9.51
CA ILE A 109 8.39 -7.90 10.61
C ILE A 109 6.95 -8.30 10.30
N VAL A 110 6.14 -7.36 9.81
CA VAL A 110 4.74 -7.61 9.40
C VAL A 110 4.69 -8.60 8.22
N ARG A 111 5.55 -8.45 7.22
CA ARG A 111 5.64 -9.36 6.07
C ARG A 111 6.07 -10.78 6.44
N ALA A 112 6.94 -10.90 7.45
CA ALA A 112 7.41 -12.18 7.95
C ALA A 112 6.38 -12.91 8.84
N ARG A 113 5.12 -12.41 8.91
CA ARG A 113 4.06 -13.06 9.70
C ARG A 113 3.90 -14.51 9.30
N GLY A 114 3.91 -15.42 10.31
CA GLY A 114 3.92 -16.88 10.12
C GLY A 114 5.32 -17.52 10.13
N ASN A 115 6.40 -16.73 10.07
CA ASN A 115 7.77 -17.20 10.24
C ASN A 115 8.38 -16.61 11.53
N GLU A 116 8.15 -17.28 12.67
CA GLU A 116 8.56 -16.79 14.00
C GLU A 116 10.07 -16.54 14.10
N GLU A 117 10.90 -17.41 13.52
CA GLU A 117 12.36 -17.25 13.58
C GLU A 117 12.82 -15.98 12.87
N GLU A 118 12.27 -15.72 11.69
CA GLU A 118 12.59 -14.50 10.94
C GLU A 118 12.04 -13.25 11.64
N GLN A 119 10.82 -13.30 12.20
CA GLN A 119 10.27 -12.21 12.98
C GLN A 119 11.14 -11.88 14.21
N LEU A 120 11.59 -12.90 14.96
CA LEU A 120 12.49 -12.71 16.11
C LEU A 120 13.82 -12.07 15.70
N ARG A 121 14.39 -12.50 14.58
CA ARG A 121 15.61 -11.90 14.03
C ARG A 121 15.42 -10.43 13.70
N LEU A 122 14.32 -10.09 13.04
CA LEU A 122 13.99 -8.72 12.66
C LEU A 122 13.70 -7.83 13.89
N ILE A 123 13.05 -8.38 14.92
CA ILE A 123 12.77 -7.67 16.18
C ILE A 123 14.08 -7.39 16.94
N HIS A 124 14.97 -8.36 17.01
CA HIS A 124 16.30 -8.15 17.60
C HIS A 124 17.09 -7.05 16.86
N ASP A 125 17.01 -7.03 15.52
CA ASP A 125 17.59 -5.97 14.71
C ASP A 125 16.89 -4.62 14.96
N PHE A 126 15.55 -4.60 15.13
CA PHE A 126 14.78 -3.40 15.48
C PHE A 126 15.27 -2.79 16.81
N GLN A 127 15.41 -3.60 17.87
CA GLN A 127 15.90 -3.12 19.16
C GLN A 127 17.33 -2.56 19.07
N LYS A 128 18.22 -3.20 18.30
CA LYS A 128 19.57 -2.67 18.06
C LYS A 128 19.56 -1.33 17.34
N VAL A 129 18.68 -1.16 16.37
CA VAL A 129 18.54 0.11 15.62
C VAL A 129 17.92 1.18 16.51
N ALA A 130 16.93 0.83 17.34
CA ALA A 130 16.28 1.75 18.26
C ALA A 130 17.26 2.40 19.26
N ALA A 131 18.35 1.70 19.62
CA ALA A 131 19.44 2.27 20.40
C ALA A 131 20.20 3.41 19.68
N GLY A 132 19.95 3.62 18.38
CA GLY A 132 20.43 4.78 17.62
C GLY A 132 21.93 4.81 17.32
N ASN A 133 22.62 3.66 17.36
CA ASN A 133 24.04 3.60 17.03
C ASN A 133 24.24 3.86 15.50
N PRO A 134 24.95 4.95 15.11
CA PRO A 134 25.11 5.31 13.71
C PRO A 134 25.73 4.23 12.82
N ARG A 135 26.61 3.40 13.36
CA ARG A 135 27.24 2.30 12.58
C ARG A 135 26.21 1.23 12.24
N ILE A 136 25.34 0.89 13.18
CA ILE A 136 24.27 -0.09 12.98
C ILE A 136 23.24 0.47 12.01
N VAL A 137 22.79 1.71 12.21
CA VAL A 137 21.82 2.38 11.34
C VAL A 137 22.33 2.44 9.90
N ARG A 138 23.62 2.82 9.68
CA ARG A 138 24.22 2.84 8.33
C ARG A 138 24.26 1.48 7.67
N ALA A 139 24.54 0.42 8.43
CA ALA A 139 24.48 -0.94 7.88
C ALA A 139 23.09 -1.31 7.37
N PHE A 140 22.04 -0.92 8.10
CA PHE A 140 20.65 -1.14 7.68
C PHE A 140 20.20 -0.20 6.56
N LEU A 141 20.63 1.06 6.53
CA LEU A 141 20.41 1.95 5.38
C LEU A 141 20.94 1.30 4.10
N SER A 142 22.16 0.77 4.15
CA SER A 142 22.76 0.06 3.01
C SER A 142 21.96 -1.21 2.66
N LYS A 143 21.57 -2.01 3.67
CA LYS A 143 20.77 -3.23 3.47
C LYS A 143 19.43 -2.96 2.76
N PHE A 144 18.80 -1.85 3.09
CA PHE A 144 17.49 -1.45 2.54
C PHE A 144 17.58 -0.49 1.35
N PHE A 145 18.78 -0.25 0.82
CA PHE A 145 19.02 0.69 -0.28
C PHE A 145 18.48 2.11 0.00
N LEU A 146 18.53 2.54 1.25
CA LEU A 146 18.16 3.88 1.68
C LEU A 146 19.40 4.77 1.71
N LEU A 147 19.34 5.90 1.03
CA LEU A 147 20.40 6.91 1.12
C LEU A 147 20.44 7.51 2.53
N GLU A 148 21.65 7.68 3.08
CA GLU A 148 21.83 8.46 4.32
C GLU A 148 21.42 9.91 4.08
N MET A 149 20.52 10.41 4.91
CA MET A 149 20.02 11.77 4.80
C MET A 149 20.70 12.67 5.83
N PRO A 150 21.04 13.92 5.47
CA PRO A 150 21.48 14.90 6.43
C PRO A 150 20.42 15.15 7.50
N GLU A 151 20.81 15.21 8.76
CA GLU A 151 19.88 15.47 9.87
C GLU A 151 19.22 16.88 9.78
N GLU A 152 19.90 17.83 9.15
CA GLU A 152 19.40 19.18 8.91
C GLU A 152 18.50 19.31 7.66
N TRP A 153 18.29 18.23 6.92
CA TRP A 153 17.42 18.22 5.77
C TRP A 153 17.67 19.30 4.69
N ASN A 154 18.89 19.49 4.29
CA ASN A 154 19.21 20.46 3.25
C ASN A 154 18.99 19.95 1.81
N GLN A 155 18.69 18.67 1.61
CA GLN A 155 18.52 18.10 0.28
C GLN A 155 17.10 18.31 -0.24
N LYS A 156 16.99 18.78 -1.47
CA LYS A 156 15.73 18.92 -2.22
C LYS A 156 15.49 17.70 -3.10
N THR A 157 15.20 16.56 -2.48
CA THR A 157 14.76 15.38 -3.22
C THR A 157 13.28 15.54 -3.58
N MET A 158 12.94 15.22 -4.82
CA MET A 158 11.57 15.37 -5.32
C MET A 158 11.18 14.19 -6.21
N ASP A 159 9.89 13.92 -6.24
CA ASP A 159 9.25 13.09 -7.24
C ASP A 159 8.05 13.86 -7.80
N ASP A 160 8.12 14.23 -9.05
CA ASP A 160 7.15 15.14 -9.68
C ASP A 160 5.99 14.39 -10.36
N HIS A 161 5.94 13.06 -10.33
CA HIS A 161 4.85 12.30 -10.92
C HIS A 161 4.62 10.96 -10.20
N VAL A 162 3.83 11.00 -9.14
CA VAL A 162 3.44 9.80 -8.38
C VAL A 162 1.92 9.66 -8.33
N HIS A 163 1.47 8.43 -8.14
CA HIS A 163 0.06 8.09 -8.00
C HIS A 163 -0.20 7.44 -6.66
N ASP A 164 -1.34 7.73 -6.06
CA ASP A 164 -1.86 7.00 -4.92
C ASP A 164 -2.95 6.00 -5.33
N ALA A 165 -3.53 5.28 -4.35
CA ALA A 165 -4.53 4.24 -4.59
C ALA A 165 -5.85 4.78 -5.16
N ASN A 166 -6.10 6.10 -5.10
CA ASN A 166 -7.29 6.69 -5.72
C ASN A 166 -7.20 6.78 -7.25
N THR A 167 -6.03 6.45 -7.80
CA THR A 167 -5.80 6.35 -9.25
C THR A 167 -5.17 4.99 -9.59
N MET A 168 -3.93 4.97 -10.00
CA MET A 168 -3.20 3.75 -10.40
C MET A 168 -2.20 3.25 -9.34
N GLY A 169 -2.01 3.99 -8.25
CA GLY A 169 -1.13 3.60 -7.17
C GLY A 169 -1.70 2.44 -6.34
N ARG A 170 -0.82 1.83 -5.55
CA ARG A 170 -1.18 0.70 -4.66
C ARG A 170 -1.37 1.13 -3.20
N LYS A 171 -1.15 2.39 -2.87
CA LYS A 171 -1.08 2.91 -1.50
C LYS A 171 -1.93 4.15 -1.38
N ASN A 172 -2.75 4.23 -0.31
CA ASN A 172 -3.48 5.46 -0.02
C ASN A 172 -2.54 6.66 0.22
N SER A 173 -3.10 7.86 0.25
CA SER A 173 -2.33 9.10 0.36
C SER A 173 -1.45 9.14 1.63
N THR A 174 -1.97 8.69 2.77
CA THR A 174 -1.22 8.61 4.03
C THR A 174 -0.02 7.68 3.92
N TYR A 175 -0.20 6.50 3.32
CA TYR A 175 0.89 5.54 3.10
C TYR A 175 1.93 6.08 2.13
N LEU A 176 1.50 6.71 1.04
CA LEU A 176 2.38 7.31 0.04
C LEU A 176 3.30 8.36 0.68
N VAL A 177 2.74 9.25 1.50
CA VAL A 177 3.49 10.31 2.19
C VAL A 177 4.47 9.71 3.20
N MET A 178 4.05 8.71 3.99
CA MET A 178 4.96 8.00 4.89
C MET A 178 6.12 7.35 4.13
N ASP A 179 5.84 6.66 3.02
CA ASP A 179 6.88 6.03 2.20
C ASP A 179 7.84 7.04 1.59
N ALA A 180 7.33 8.19 1.13
CA ALA A 180 8.15 9.28 0.65
C ALA A 180 9.13 9.76 1.74
N ARG A 181 8.64 9.88 2.98
CA ARG A 181 9.50 10.23 4.13
C ARG A 181 10.57 9.18 4.37
N VAL A 182 10.22 7.89 4.36
CA VAL A 182 11.18 6.78 4.51
C VAL A 182 12.24 6.80 3.42
N LYS A 183 11.84 7.06 2.17
CA LYS A 183 12.77 7.16 1.01
C LYS A 183 13.59 8.46 1.01
N GLY A 184 13.25 9.43 1.85
CA GLY A 184 13.94 10.71 1.92
C GLY A 184 13.46 11.75 0.90
N ILE A 185 12.27 11.56 0.32
CA ILE A 185 11.65 12.51 -0.61
C ILE A 185 10.98 13.62 0.20
N ARG A 186 11.25 14.88 -0.16
CA ARG A 186 10.70 16.07 0.51
C ARG A 186 9.61 16.77 -0.26
N ARG A 187 9.51 16.54 -1.55
CA ARG A 187 8.49 17.14 -2.40
C ARG A 187 7.91 16.08 -3.32
N LEU A 188 6.58 15.98 -3.31
CA LEU A 188 5.80 15.11 -4.18
C LEU A 188 4.87 15.95 -5.06
N THR A 189 4.69 15.54 -6.31
CA THR A 189 3.53 15.92 -7.11
C THR A 189 2.67 14.67 -7.28
N VAL A 190 1.52 14.63 -6.58
CA VAL A 190 0.60 13.49 -6.67
C VAL A 190 -0.41 13.77 -7.77
N VAL A 191 -0.46 12.87 -8.75
CA VAL A 191 -1.23 13.07 -9.99
C VAL A 191 -2.48 12.20 -9.97
N TYR A 192 -3.61 12.83 -10.22
CA TYR A 192 -4.93 12.23 -10.35
C TYR A 192 -5.41 12.34 -11.80
N TYR A 193 -6.19 11.36 -12.25
CA TYR A 193 -6.75 11.38 -13.59
C TYR A 193 -8.14 12.02 -13.58
N ASN A 194 -8.36 12.94 -14.48
CA ASN A 194 -9.60 13.63 -14.77
C ASN A 194 -10.16 14.46 -13.61
N PHE A 195 -10.21 13.95 -12.39
CA PHE A 195 -10.71 14.65 -11.21
C PHE A 195 -10.02 14.19 -9.93
N VAL A 196 -10.28 14.89 -8.84
CA VAL A 196 -9.90 14.47 -7.48
C VAL A 196 -10.98 14.89 -6.48
N ASP A 197 -11.25 14.02 -5.51
CA ASP A 197 -12.18 14.33 -4.44
C ASP A 197 -11.54 15.14 -3.31
N SER A 198 -12.33 16.06 -2.73
CA SER A 198 -11.88 16.89 -1.60
C SER A 198 -11.40 16.08 -0.40
N LYS A 199 -11.98 14.87 -0.15
CA LYS A 199 -11.55 13.98 0.92
C LYS A 199 -10.14 13.42 0.69
N VAL A 200 -9.81 13.10 -0.55
CA VAL A 200 -8.48 12.61 -0.96
C VAL A 200 -7.44 13.71 -0.80
N VAL A 201 -7.77 14.92 -1.26
CA VAL A 201 -6.90 16.10 -1.12
C VAL A 201 -6.68 16.44 0.35
N TYR A 202 -7.72 16.38 1.17
CA TYR A 202 -7.62 16.57 2.62
C TYR A 202 -6.64 15.58 3.24
N GLU A 203 -6.81 14.28 2.98
CA GLU A 203 -5.92 13.24 3.51
C GLU A 203 -4.46 13.48 3.07
N LEU A 204 -4.24 13.77 1.79
CA LEU A 204 -2.91 13.99 1.24
C LEU A 204 -2.19 15.18 1.91
N TYR A 205 -2.88 16.32 2.02
CA TYR A 205 -2.27 17.54 2.57
C TYR A 205 -2.06 17.44 4.07
N GLU A 206 -3.01 16.86 4.82
CA GLU A 206 -2.84 16.63 6.27
C GLU A 206 -1.70 15.63 6.56
N ALA A 207 -1.63 14.52 5.82
CA ALA A 207 -0.53 13.59 5.96
C ALA A 207 0.82 14.26 5.65
N ALA A 208 0.87 15.07 4.59
CA ALA A 208 2.07 15.81 4.20
C ALA A 208 2.47 16.84 5.27
N HIS A 209 1.50 17.53 5.86
CA HIS A 209 1.73 18.48 6.96
C HIS A 209 2.33 17.77 8.18
N ILE A 210 1.72 16.65 8.61
CA ILE A 210 2.23 15.84 9.73
C ILE A 210 3.68 15.41 9.48
N MET A 211 3.99 14.94 8.28
CA MET A 211 5.32 14.39 7.95
C MET A 211 6.34 15.47 7.51
N GLY A 212 5.94 16.72 7.41
CA GLY A 212 6.82 17.81 6.95
C GLY A 212 7.29 17.64 5.50
N ILE A 213 6.43 17.09 4.64
CA ILE A 213 6.65 16.91 3.20
C ILE A 213 5.85 17.97 2.44
N SER A 214 6.45 18.59 1.43
CA SER A 214 5.75 19.47 0.51
C SER A 214 5.04 18.65 -0.56
N VAL A 215 3.73 18.81 -0.69
CA VAL A 215 2.94 18.18 -1.75
C VAL A 215 2.40 19.19 -2.75
N ARG A 216 2.21 18.74 -3.98
CA ARG A 216 1.50 19.43 -5.04
C ARG A 216 0.43 18.51 -5.60
N LEU A 217 -0.70 19.09 -5.90
CA LEU A 217 -1.77 18.43 -6.63
C LEU A 217 -1.49 18.54 -8.13
N GLY A 218 -1.57 17.44 -8.85
CA GLY A 218 -1.57 17.39 -10.30
C GLY A 218 -2.86 16.74 -10.80
N ILE A 219 -3.50 17.32 -11.80
CA ILE A 219 -4.68 16.75 -12.46
C ILE A 219 -4.34 16.55 -13.91
N LYS A 220 -4.40 15.30 -14.35
CA LYS A 220 -4.06 14.86 -15.68
C LYS A 220 -5.35 14.55 -16.44
N PHE A 221 -5.58 15.22 -17.56
CA PHE A 221 -6.77 15.03 -18.38
C PHE A 221 -6.45 15.20 -19.86
N LYS A 222 -7.33 14.69 -20.71
CA LYS A 222 -7.24 14.87 -22.16
C LYS A 222 -8.27 15.88 -22.61
N ALA A 223 -7.83 16.85 -23.39
CA ALA A 223 -8.71 17.83 -24.01
C ALA A 223 -8.43 17.94 -25.51
N ARG A 224 -9.48 18.29 -26.26
CA ARG A 224 -9.34 18.53 -27.69
C ARG A 224 -8.67 19.88 -27.92
N PHE A 225 -7.51 19.85 -28.58
CA PHE A 225 -6.81 21.03 -29.00
C PHE A 225 -6.67 21.01 -30.53
N HIS A 226 -7.36 21.92 -31.20
CA HIS A 226 -7.61 21.88 -32.65
C HIS A 226 -8.23 20.52 -33.05
N ASP A 227 -7.59 19.74 -33.91
CA ASP A 227 -8.07 18.46 -34.43
C ASP A 227 -7.48 17.23 -33.70
N ARG A 228 -6.78 17.45 -32.58
CA ARG A 228 -6.11 16.38 -31.85
C ARG A 228 -6.49 16.41 -30.37
N TYR A 229 -6.52 15.22 -29.75
CA TYR A 229 -6.55 15.12 -28.30
C TYR A 229 -5.15 15.27 -27.77
N VAL A 230 -4.98 16.18 -26.82
CA VAL A 230 -3.72 16.46 -26.13
C VAL A 230 -3.91 16.17 -24.65
N GLU A 231 -2.92 15.53 -24.07
CA GLU A 231 -2.89 15.25 -22.64
C GLU A 231 -2.26 16.44 -21.90
N PHE A 232 -2.95 16.93 -20.89
CA PHE A 232 -2.52 18.02 -20.03
C PHE A 232 -2.28 17.49 -18.62
N LEU A 233 -1.22 18.00 -18.00
CA LEU A 233 -1.00 17.88 -16.56
C LEU A 233 -1.12 19.30 -15.96
N TRP A 234 -2.23 19.56 -15.29
CA TRP A 234 -2.47 20.81 -14.61
C TRP A 234 -2.03 20.70 -13.15
N THR A 235 -1.12 21.59 -12.74
CA THR A 235 -0.57 21.63 -11.38
C THR A 235 -0.83 23.02 -10.79
N PRO A 236 -1.97 23.25 -10.11
CA PRO A 236 -2.27 24.52 -9.49
C PRO A 236 -1.25 24.82 -8.38
N LYS A 237 -0.95 26.09 -8.18
CA LYS A 237 0.09 26.56 -7.25
C LYS A 237 -0.46 27.67 -6.35
N GLY A 238 0.25 27.96 -5.26
CA GLY A 238 -0.05 29.08 -4.39
C GLY A 238 -0.79 28.71 -3.11
N PHE A 239 -0.96 27.42 -2.83
CA PHE A 239 -1.59 26.97 -1.59
C PHE A 239 -0.57 26.95 -0.45
N THR A 240 -0.98 27.49 0.69
CA THR A 240 -0.18 27.56 1.93
C THR A 240 -0.57 26.47 2.93
N ASP A 241 -1.80 25.98 2.86
CA ASP A 241 -2.38 25.02 3.79
C ASP A 241 -3.49 24.20 3.14
N THR A 242 -3.98 23.19 3.87
CA THR A 242 -5.06 22.29 3.44
C THR A 242 -6.34 23.06 3.12
N LYS A 243 -6.67 24.10 3.91
CA LYS A 243 -7.89 24.87 3.72
C LYS A 243 -7.86 25.62 2.38
N SER A 244 -6.74 26.25 2.06
CA SER A 244 -6.63 27.04 0.82
C SER A 244 -6.81 26.18 -0.44
N VAL A 245 -6.31 24.93 -0.45
CA VAL A 245 -6.52 24.02 -1.58
C VAL A 245 -7.96 23.49 -1.62
N LEU A 246 -8.58 23.23 -0.48
CA LEU A 246 -9.98 22.78 -0.43
C LEU A 246 -10.94 23.90 -0.84
N ASP A 247 -10.66 25.14 -0.48
CA ASP A 247 -11.45 26.29 -0.91
C ASP A 247 -11.32 26.52 -2.42
N PHE A 248 -10.12 26.38 -2.98
CA PHE A 248 -9.88 26.41 -4.42
C PHE A 248 -10.66 25.33 -5.19
N LEU A 249 -10.77 24.11 -4.66
CA LEU A 249 -11.57 23.06 -5.30
C LEU A 249 -13.08 23.34 -5.32
N LYS A 250 -13.56 24.28 -4.50
CA LYS A 250 -14.95 24.73 -4.45
C LYS A 250 -15.21 25.94 -5.34
N GLU A 251 -14.17 26.54 -5.96
CA GLU A 251 -14.37 27.62 -6.92
C GLU A 251 -15.20 27.11 -8.12
N PRO A 252 -16.16 27.88 -8.63
CA PRO A 252 -17.12 27.40 -9.64
C PRO A 252 -16.47 26.79 -10.87
N GLU A 253 -15.40 27.39 -11.37
CA GLU A 253 -14.67 26.90 -12.54
C GLU A 253 -13.92 25.60 -12.26
N THR A 254 -13.33 25.47 -11.06
CA THR A 254 -12.62 24.28 -10.65
C THR A 254 -13.62 23.13 -10.38
N GLU A 255 -14.72 23.44 -9.71
CA GLU A 255 -15.78 22.45 -9.45
C GLU A 255 -16.39 21.93 -10.75
N ALA A 256 -16.66 22.81 -11.73
CA ALA A 256 -17.14 22.41 -13.05
C ALA A 256 -16.16 21.46 -13.75
N LEU A 257 -14.85 21.76 -13.73
CA LEU A 257 -13.82 20.89 -14.29
C LEU A 257 -13.81 19.51 -13.58
N MET A 258 -13.94 19.47 -12.25
CA MET A 258 -14.01 18.21 -11.51
C MET A 258 -15.27 17.42 -11.84
N GLN A 259 -16.40 18.07 -12.08
CA GLN A 259 -17.65 17.40 -12.48
C GLN A 259 -17.54 16.81 -13.89
N GLU A 260 -16.96 17.54 -14.84
CA GLU A 260 -16.68 16.99 -16.18
C GLU A 260 -15.74 15.77 -16.10
N GLY A 261 -14.71 15.84 -15.25
CA GLY A 261 -13.78 14.75 -15.02
C GLY A 261 -14.47 13.50 -14.44
N ARG A 262 -15.41 13.67 -13.51
CA ARG A 262 -16.22 12.54 -12.98
C ARG A 262 -17.08 11.90 -14.07
N ALA A 263 -17.73 12.70 -14.89
CA ALA A 263 -18.54 12.18 -15.98
C ALA A 263 -17.72 11.35 -16.99
N VAL A 264 -16.46 11.71 -17.22
CA VAL A 264 -15.53 10.90 -18.04
C VAL A 264 -15.23 9.57 -17.38
N GLU A 265 -14.97 9.56 -16.07
CA GLU A 265 -14.70 8.32 -15.33
C GLU A 265 -15.94 7.40 -15.25
N ASP A 266 -17.12 7.97 -15.05
CA ASP A 266 -18.38 7.21 -15.05
C ASP A 266 -18.61 6.53 -16.41
N TRP A 267 -18.37 7.24 -17.48
CA TRP A 267 -18.42 6.67 -18.82
C TRP A 267 -17.37 5.57 -19.04
N ALA A 268 -16.13 5.81 -18.63
CA ALA A 268 -15.07 4.82 -18.76
C ALA A 268 -15.34 3.56 -17.92
N ARG A 269 -15.94 3.72 -16.74
CA ARG A 269 -16.38 2.60 -15.91
C ARG A 269 -17.45 1.77 -16.61
N GLU A 270 -18.43 2.41 -17.22
CA GLU A 270 -19.51 1.70 -17.97
C GLU A 270 -18.93 0.85 -19.11
N GLU A 271 -17.98 1.38 -19.88
CA GLU A 271 -17.28 0.64 -20.95
C GLU A 271 -16.51 -0.59 -20.41
N VAL A 272 -15.87 -0.46 -19.25
CA VAL A 272 -15.15 -1.57 -18.60
C VAL A 272 -16.13 -2.63 -18.12
N LEU A 273 -17.28 -2.24 -17.55
CA LEU A 273 -18.32 -3.19 -17.11
C LEU A 273 -18.95 -3.93 -18.28
N GLN A 274 -19.21 -3.27 -19.43
CA GLN A 274 -19.65 -3.93 -20.63
C GLN A 274 -18.63 -4.97 -21.14
N THR A 275 -17.32 -4.68 -20.95
CA THR A 275 -16.27 -5.65 -21.28
C THR A 275 -16.29 -6.86 -20.33
N LEU A 276 -16.58 -6.66 -19.04
CA LEU A 276 -16.77 -7.76 -18.07
C LEU A 276 -17.98 -8.62 -18.43
N GLU A 277 -19.10 -8.00 -18.82
CA GLU A 277 -20.28 -8.72 -19.29
C GLU A 277 -19.97 -9.54 -20.54
N ALA A 278 -19.25 -8.96 -21.51
CA ALA A 278 -18.83 -9.68 -22.72
C ALA A 278 -17.91 -10.86 -22.41
N PHE A 279 -17.00 -10.70 -21.44
CA PHE A 279 -16.17 -11.80 -20.92
C PHE A 279 -17.03 -12.94 -20.38
N ASN A 280 -17.99 -12.66 -19.51
CA ASN A 280 -18.89 -13.65 -18.94
C ASN A 280 -19.76 -14.34 -19.99
N ALA A 281 -20.27 -13.57 -20.97
CA ALA A 281 -21.18 -14.10 -21.96
C ALA A 281 -20.50 -15.03 -23.01
N LYS A 282 -19.22 -14.81 -23.29
CA LYS A 282 -18.51 -15.47 -24.36
C LYS A 282 -17.21 -16.15 -23.93
N HIS A 283 -16.30 -15.39 -23.40
CA HIS A 283 -14.91 -15.86 -23.17
C HIS A 283 -14.79 -16.84 -22.01
N ALA A 284 -15.59 -16.72 -20.96
CA ALA A 284 -15.57 -17.66 -19.83
C ALA A 284 -15.84 -19.10 -20.27
N ALA A 285 -16.85 -19.31 -21.17
CA ALA A 285 -17.17 -20.61 -21.69
C ALA A 285 -16.12 -21.14 -22.69
N GLU A 286 -15.52 -20.26 -23.50
CA GLU A 286 -14.43 -20.62 -24.42
C GLU A 286 -13.19 -21.09 -23.64
N ILE A 287 -12.78 -20.34 -22.60
CA ILE A 287 -11.65 -20.67 -21.72
C ILE A 287 -11.91 -21.99 -20.98
N SER A 288 -13.11 -22.16 -20.43
CA SER A 288 -13.49 -23.41 -19.73
C SER A 288 -13.33 -24.62 -20.62
N LYS A 289 -13.75 -24.52 -21.87
CA LYS A 289 -13.66 -25.61 -22.85
C LYS A 289 -12.23 -25.87 -23.32
N GLU A 290 -11.46 -24.81 -23.53
CA GLU A 290 -10.10 -24.93 -24.09
C GLU A 290 -9.13 -25.48 -23.05
N TRP A 291 -9.24 -25.00 -21.79
CA TRP A 291 -8.28 -25.34 -20.74
C TRP A 291 -8.76 -26.43 -19.78
N GLY A 292 -10.04 -26.82 -19.87
CA GLY A 292 -10.62 -27.88 -19.02
C GLY A 292 -10.79 -27.44 -17.58
N ILE A 293 -10.98 -26.14 -17.34
CA ILE A 293 -11.23 -25.54 -16.03
C ILE A 293 -12.66 -24.99 -15.98
N GLU A 294 -13.25 -24.92 -14.79
CA GLU A 294 -14.57 -24.28 -14.62
C GLU A 294 -14.38 -22.80 -14.25
N VAL A 295 -14.54 -21.93 -15.23
CA VAL A 295 -14.43 -20.48 -15.03
C VAL A 295 -15.74 -19.94 -14.43
N PRO A 296 -15.72 -19.35 -13.23
CA PRO A 296 -16.91 -18.75 -12.63
C PRO A 296 -17.35 -17.49 -13.37
N LEU A 297 -18.63 -17.17 -13.28
CA LEU A 297 -19.12 -15.87 -13.73
C LEU A 297 -18.64 -14.81 -12.74
N LEU A 298 -17.98 -13.79 -13.26
CA LEU A 298 -17.42 -12.70 -12.48
C LEU A 298 -18.47 -11.59 -12.28
N SER A 299 -18.66 -11.13 -11.05
CA SER A 299 -19.65 -10.10 -10.74
C SER A 299 -19.03 -8.70 -10.71
N GLU A 300 -19.84 -7.69 -11.02
CA GLU A 300 -19.47 -6.28 -10.86
C GLU A 300 -19.02 -5.97 -9.41
N LYS A 301 -19.74 -6.52 -8.42
CA LYS A 301 -19.39 -6.29 -7.01
C LYS A 301 -18.02 -6.82 -6.65
N GLU A 302 -17.67 -8.02 -7.08
CA GLU A 302 -16.33 -8.59 -6.82
C GLU A 302 -15.24 -7.78 -7.52
N PHE A 303 -15.54 -7.24 -8.70
CA PHE A 303 -14.63 -6.36 -9.40
C PHE A 303 -14.48 -5.00 -8.69
N ASP A 304 -15.56 -4.40 -8.21
CA ASP A 304 -15.53 -3.16 -7.42
C ASP A 304 -14.74 -3.36 -6.11
N ASP A 305 -14.96 -4.49 -5.41
CA ASP A 305 -14.21 -4.85 -4.21
C ASP A 305 -12.71 -5.02 -4.52
N TYR A 306 -12.35 -5.56 -5.68
CA TYR A 306 -10.97 -5.70 -6.14
C TYR A 306 -10.32 -4.35 -6.50
N VAL A 307 -11.04 -3.47 -7.17
CA VAL A 307 -10.56 -2.12 -7.54
C VAL A 307 -10.37 -1.25 -6.29
N GLY A 308 -11.26 -1.41 -5.29
CA GLY A 308 -11.22 -0.67 -4.04
C GLY A 308 -11.35 0.85 -4.25
N MET A 309 -10.36 1.61 -3.78
CA MET A 309 -10.34 3.09 -3.89
C MET A 309 -9.89 3.58 -5.28
N GLY A 310 -9.41 2.70 -6.14
CA GLY A 310 -8.82 3.05 -7.42
C GLY A 310 -9.84 3.36 -8.51
N GLN A 311 -9.34 3.79 -9.66
CA GLN A 311 -10.17 4.00 -10.84
C GLN A 311 -10.40 2.68 -11.59
N THR A 312 -11.61 2.51 -12.11
CA THR A 312 -12.00 1.39 -12.94
C THR A 312 -11.35 1.51 -14.32
N THR A 313 -10.49 0.56 -14.67
CA THR A 313 -9.77 0.54 -15.96
C THR A 313 -9.73 -0.86 -16.55
N LEU A 314 -9.51 -0.97 -17.86
CA LEU A 314 -9.32 -2.25 -18.54
C LEU A 314 -8.12 -3.03 -17.99
N ILE A 315 -7.07 -2.33 -17.53
CA ILE A 315 -5.91 -2.97 -16.89
C ILE A 315 -6.34 -3.63 -15.58
N ARG A 316 -7.11 -2.92 -14.73
CA ARG A 316 -7.65 -3.48 -13.49
C ARG A 316 -8.59 -4.66 -13.75
N LEU A 317 -9.41 -4.58 -14.80
CA LEU A 317 -10.25 -5.71 -15.21
C LEU A 317 -9.40 -6.91 -15.63
N SER A 318 -8.35 -6.70 -16.41
CA SER A 318 -7.43 -7.77 -16.80
C SER A 318 -6.73 -8.40 -15.61
N GLU A 319 -6.22 -7.57 -14.66
CA GLU A 319 -5.61 -8.04 -13.42
C GLU A 319 -6.62 -8.84 -12.56
N PHE A 320 -7.86 -8.37 -12.46
CA PHE A 320 -8.93 -9.05 -11.73
C PHE A 320 -9.25 -10.41 -12.36
N VAL A 321 -9.54 -10.45 -13.66
CA VAL A 321 -9.80 -11.70 -14.39
C VAL A 321 -8.63 -12.68 -14.21
N HIS A 322 -7.40 -12.22 -14.38
CA HIS A 322 -6.21 -13.05 -14.17
C HIS A 322 -6.13 -13.59 -12.74
N SER A 323 -6.42 -12.76 -11.74
CA SER A 323 -6.40 -13.19 -10.33
C SER A 323 -7.43 -14.28 -10.01
N GLN A 324 -8.56 -14.30 -10.74
CA GLN A 324 -9.59 -15.34 -10.59
C GLN A 324 -9.23 -16.62 -11.35
N LEU A 325 -8.58 -16.49 -12.51
CA LEU A 325 -8.22 -17.64 -13.35
C LEU A 325 -6.97 -18.36 -12.86
N LEU A 326 -5.97 -17.65 -12.35
CA LEU A 326 -4.68 -18.20 -11.98
C LEU A 326 -4.78 -19.38 -10.99
N PRO A 327 -5.55 -19.31 -9.89
CA PRO A 327 -5.69 -20.45 -8.97
C PRO A 327 -6.34 -21.68 -9.63
N LEU A 328 -7.24 -21.47 -10.59
CA LEU A 328 -7.91 -22.56 -11.31
C LEU A 328 -6.94 -23.27 -12.26
N VAL A 329 -6.13 -22.49 -12.96
CA VAL A 329 -5.08 -23.01 -13.85
C VAL A 329 -4.00 -23.75 -13.06
N GLU A 330 -3.56 -23.21 -11.92
CA GLU A 330 -2.59 -23.86 -11.03
C GLU A 330 -3.14 -25.21 -10.47
N ALA A 331 -4.40 -25.21 -10.04
CA ALA A 331 -5.05 -26.43 -9.53
C ALA A 331 -5.17 -27.50 -10.63
N GLU A 332 -5.50 -27.09 -11.88
CA GLU A 332 -5.57 -28.02 -13.00
C GLU A 332 -4.18 -28.54 -13.40
N ALA A 333 -3.18 -27.67 -13.43
CA ALA A 333 -1.80 -28.05 -13.71
C ALA A 333 -1.31 -29.10 -12.69
N GLU A 334 -1.66 -28.96 -11.41
CA GLU A 334 -1.30 -29.92 -10.38
C GLU A 334 -2.01 -31.27 -10.57
N LYS A 335 -3.29 -31.29 -10.97
CA LYS A 335 -3.99 -32.52 -11.34
C LYS A 335 -3.31 -33.22 -12.51
N VAL A 336 -3.00 -32.47 -13.58
CA VAL A 336 -2.31 -33.03 -14.76
C VAL A 336 -0.95 -33.59 -14.40
N LYS A 337 -0.20 -32.97 -13.47
CA LYS A 337 1.05 -33.52 -12.94
C LYS A 337 0.86 -34.86 -12.23
N GLN A 338 -0.19 -34.96 -11.41
CA GLN A 338 -0.51 -36.24 -10.71
C GLN A 338 -0.94 -37.32 -11.70
N GLU A 339 -1.76 -37.00 -12.70
CA GLU A 339 -2.14 -37.92 -13.77
C GLU A 339 -0.93 -38.42 -14.57
N LEU A 340 0.02 -37.53 -14.85
CA LEU A 340 1.27 -37.82 -15.57
C LEU A 340 2.11 -38.90 -14.84
N LEU A 341 2.09 -38.90 -13.50
CA LEU A 341 2.82 -39.91 -12.71
C LEU A 341 2.24 -41.31 -12.82
N CYS A 342 0.95 -41.42 -13.20
CA CYS A 342 0.23 -42.70 -13.28
C CYS A 342 -0.08 -43.09 -14.75
N ALA A 343 0.24 -42.25 -15.73
CA ALA A 343 -0.15 -42.38 -17.12
C ALA A 343 0.65 -43.46 -17.87
N SER A 344 -0.02 -44.11 -18.86
CA SER A 344 0.63 -44.98 -19.83
C SER A 344 1.59 -44.23 -20.74
N ALA A 345 2.54 -44.93 -21.38
CA ALA A 345 3.52 -44.28 -22.29
C ALA A 345 2.86 -43.57 -23.50
N GLU A 346 1.65 -43.98 -23.89
CA GLU A 346 0.90 -43.35 -24.98
C GLU A 346 0.24 -42.04 -24.55
N ASP A 347 -0.23 -41.97 -23.29
CA ASP A 347 -0.93 -40.79 -22.74
C ASP A 347 0.04 -39.69 -22.25
N GLN A 348 1.28 -40.05 -21.90
CA GLN A 348 2.27 -39.12 -21.38
C GLN A 348 2.55 -37.93 -22.31
N GLY A 349 2.58 -38.15 -23.62
CA GLY A 349 2.84 -37.09 -24.60
C GLY A 349 1.75 -36.02 -24.60
N VAL A 350 0.48 -36.44 -24.53
CA VAL A 350 -0.68 -35.53 -24.52
C VAL A 350 -0.73 -34.73 -23.22
N LEU A 351 -0.48 -35.40 -22.08
CA LEU A 351 -0.47 -34.74 -20.77
C LEU A 351 0.68 -33.77 -20.60
N GLN A 352 1.85 -34.08 -21.16
CA GLN A 352 3.00 -33.16 -21.16
C GLN A 352 2.74 -31.89 -21.99
N GLU A 353 2.10 -32.03 -23.16
CA GLU A 353 1.74 -30.89 -23.98
C GLU A 353 0.68 -30.02 -23.28
N ARG A 354 -0.31 -30.65 -22.64
CA ARG A 354 -1.32 -29.95 -21.82
C ARG A 354 -0.69 -29.21 -20.66
N LEU A 355 0.21 -29.86 -19.92
CA LEU A 355 0.92 -29.24 -18.79
C LEU A 355 1.76 -28.03 -19.26
N LYS A 356 2.46 -28.16 -20.38
CA LYS A 356 3.23 -27.06 -20.95
C LYS A 356 2.35 -25.86 -21.28
N LYS A 357 1.18 -26.06 -21.86
CA LYS A 357 0.22 -24.97 -22.13
C LYS A 357 -0.27 -24.29 -20.84
N LEU A 358 -0.57 -25.06 -19.78
CA LEU A 358 -0.97 -24.50 -18.48
C LEU A 358 0.16 -23.74 -17.80
N ASP A 359 1.40 -24.24 -17.86
CA ASP A 359 2.57 -23.57 -17.29
C ASP A 359 2.90 -22.26 -18.06
N GLU A 360 2.66 -22.20 -19.37
CA GLU A 360 2.79 -20.97 -20.14
C GLU A 360 1.80 -19.89 -19.67
N LEU A 361 0.56 -20.27 -19.31
CA LEU A 361 -0.47 -19.37 -18.80
C LEU A 361 -0.15 -18.83 -17.40
N THR A 362 0.43 -19.66 -16.53
CA THR A 362 0.83 -19.22 -15.17
C THR A 362 2.04 -18.28 -15.21
N SER A 363 2.87 -18.34 -16.25
CA SER A 363 4.06 -17.50 -16.42
C SER A 363 3.80 -16.18 -17.16
N VAL A 364 2.66 -16.03 -17.81
CA VAL A 364 2.30 -14.82 -18.56
C VAL A 364 1.86 -13.74 -17.58
N VAL A 365 2.72 -12.75 -17.38
CA VAL A 365 2.33 -11.47 -16.82
C VAL A 365 1.56 -10.75 -17.91
N LEU A 366 0.23 -10.69 -17.79
CA LEU A 366 -0.63 -9.92 -18.69
C LEU A 366 -0.37 -8.42 -18.42
N TYR A 367 0.49 -7.81 -19.21
CA TYR A 367 0.65 -6.36 -19.32
C TYR A 367 0.08 -5.87 -20.65
#